data_819881bb0951e897a9fe588e1903d565
#
_entry.id   819881bb0951e897a9fe588e1903d565
#
_cell.length_a   1.000
_cell.length_b   1.000
_cell.length_c   1.000
_cell.angle_alpha   90.00
_cell.angle_beta   90.00
_cell.angle_gamma   90.00
#
_symmetry.space_group_name_H-M   'P 1'
#
loop_
_entity.id
_entity.type
_entity.pdbx_description
1 polymer ?
#
loop_
_entity_poly.entity_id
_entity_poly.type
_entity_poly.pdbx_seq_one_letter_code
_entity_poly.pdbx_strand_id
1 'polypeptide(L)'
;MRNTHFEELRINPNCGRLVCANAENVAFPWQGPGGRVIVLKLARPGGRVASDTPFLEHGCEIADMAWSPFDDALLATGGEDAHVKLWRIPAAGLAANRRDADIDLAGHYKRVCTVGFHPTAANLLVSSAMDLAVRLWDVAAAEPAVLEIAGQHTDAVTSTAWSYDGRLLATAARDTRLRVFDPRAGPAAVAQTVAHDGAKGFRAVWCGRRDLIATCGFSRSSERAVALWDPRRLDAHIACQRLDTQSGALAASYDADIDLLVVGGRGDGLTRFFEVTAEPPHLHALTEYQTLTASADYDLLPKRALDVRRCEVVEMVRLFGSPPSTVERIAFCVPRTRMEYFQDDIYPPTRAAEPGLAAADWLAGGNTEPRTVSLQPPDMTPLSDAPPVERAPAKYKLLSASERAAQNELTRDEMFDRIYDQMRTKKEDQSVEEKDAEQRAAQAAAGDCAGDDEWDEYE
;
A
#
# COMPACT_ATOMS: atom_id res chain seq x y z
N MET A 1 5.83 7.90 14.11
CA MET A 1 5.02 8.15 12.89
C MET A 1 5.46 9.48 12.31
N ARG A 2 5.93 9.49 11.06
CA ARG A 2 6.11 10.74 10.32
C ARG A 2 4.73 11.18 9.85
N ASN A 3 4.01 11.95 10.64
CA ASN A 3 2.70 12.47 10.26
C ASN A 3 2.87 13.67 9.33
N THR A 4 3.30 13.45 8.11
CA THR A 4 3.19 14.45 7.05
C THR A 4 1.81 14.29 6.44
N HIS A 5 0.84 15.04 6.94
CA HIS A 5 -0.49 15.11 6.35
C HIS A 5 -0.56 16.34 5.45
N PHE A 6 -0.96 16.16 4.21
CA PHE A 6 -1.40 17.25 3.38
C PHE A 6 -2.93 17.31 3.42
N GLU A 7 -3.46 18.44 3.81
CA GLU A 7 -4.90 18.65 3.99
C GLU A 7 -5.47 19.58 2.94
N GLU A 8 -6.78 19.51 2.77
CA GLU A 8 -7.56 20.35 1.85
C GLU A 8 -7.21 20.18 0.37
N LEU A 9 -6.85 18.98 -0.02
CA LEU A 9 -6.60 18.64 -1.41
C LEU A 9 -7.91 18.55 -2.21
N ARG A 10 -8.01 19.31 -3.28
CA ARG A 10 -9.12 19.27 -4.23
C ARG A 10 -8.76 18.37 -5.40
N ILE A 11 -8.89 17.07 -5.19
CA ILE A 11 -8.52 16.05 -6.15
C ILE A 11 -9.59 15.89 -7.23
N ASN A 12 -9.16 15.74 -8.49
CA ASN A 12 -10.05 15.33 -9.58
C ASN A 12 -10.23 13.81 -9.55
N PRO A 13 -11.42 13.27 -9.26
CA PRO A 13 -11.65 11.84 -9.12
C PRO A 13 -11.66 11.07 -10.45
N ASN A 14 -11.68 11.76 -11.59
CA ASN A 14 -11.79 11.15 -12.92
C ASN A 14 -10.48 10.56 -13.43
N CYS A 15 -9.36 10.85 -12.75
CA CYS A 15 -8.05 10.30 -13.10
C CYS A 15 -7.95 8.80 -12.73
N GLY A 16 -7.27 8.04 -13.55
CA GLY A 16 -6.98 6.62 -13.32
C GLY A 16 -6.09 6.37 -12.11
N ARG A 17 -5.18 7.30 -11.82
CA ARG A 17 -4.31 7.32 -10.64
C ARG A 17 -4.48 8.67 -9.94
N LEU A 18 -4.87 8.64 -8.66
CA LEU A 18 -5.10 9.86 -7.87
C LEU A 18 -3.89 10.28 -7.04
N VAL A 19 -2.96 9.36 -6.82
CA VAL A 19 -1.69 9.59 -6.13
C VAL A 19 -0.58 8.97 -6.97
N CYS A 20 0.49 9.70 -7.19
CA CYS A 20 1.70 9.18 -7.80
C CYS A 20 2.90 9.74 -7.04
N ALA A 21 3.71 8.88 -6.41
CA ALA A 21 4.79 9.28 -5.52
C ALA A 21 6.12 8.67 -5.96
N ASN A 22 7.21 9.41 -5.71
CA ASN A 22 8.58 8.91 -5.82
C ASN A 22 9.37 9.23 -4.54
N ALA A 23 10.70 9.15 -4.56
CA ALA A 23 11.52 9.39 -3.37
C ALA A 23 11.44 10.85 -2.84
N GLU A 24 11.17 11.83 -3.70
CA GLU A 24 11.20 13.25 -3.38
C GLU A 24 9.85 13.95 -3.47
N ASN A 25 9.01 13.50 -4.39
CA ASN A 25 7.81 14.22 -4.80
C ASN A 25 6.55 13.36 -4.73
N VAL A 26 5.42 14.00 -4.56
CA VAL A 26 4.11 13.39 -4.75
C VAL A 26 3.26 14.28 -5.66
N ALA A 27 2.61 13.67 -6.65
CA ALA A 27 1.76 14.33 -7.62
C ALA A 27 0.30 13.94 -7.44
N PHE A 28 -0.59 14.90 -7.64
CA PHE A 28 -2.04 14.74 -7.53
C PHE A 28 -2.76 15.41 -8.68
N PRO A 29 -3.76 14.78 -9.30
CA PRO A 29 -4.65 15.45 -10.25
C PRO A 29 -5.53 16.44 -9.49
N TRP A 30 -5.43 17.71 -9.84
CA TRP A 30 -6.13 18.79 -9.14
C TRP A 30 -7.42 19.16 -9.82
N GLN A 31 -8.45 19.43 -9.05
CA GLN A 31 -9.75 19.85 -9.55
C GLN A 31 -9.65 21.25 -10.19
N GLY A 32 -10.18 21.37 -11.39
CA GLY A 32 -10.23 22.63 -12.15
C GLY A 32 -10.08 22.39 -13.65
N PRO A 33 -10.32 23.41 -14.46
CA PRO A 33 -10.21 23.28 -15.91
C PRO A 33 -8.77 23.09 -16.35
N GLY A 34 -8.57 22.45 -17.50
CA GLY A 34 -7.27 22.33 -18.15
C GLY A 34 -6.38 21.18 -17.61
N GLY A 35 -6.93 20.23 -16.83
CA GLY A 35 -6.17 19.08 -16.35
C GLY A 35 -4.96 19.49 -15.52
N ARG A 36 -5.20 19.96 -14.33
CA ARG A 36 -4.14 20.43 -13.43
C ARG A 36 -3.53 19.32 -12.64
N VAL A 37 -2.20 19.36 -12.45
CA VAL A 37 -1.45 18.49 -11.53
C VAL A 37 -0.72 19.37 -10.53
N ILE A 38 -0.91 19.10 -9.25
CA ILE A 38 -0.09 19.65 -8.17
C ILE A 38 1.03 18.67 -7.86
N VAL A 39 2.23 19.22 -7.69
CA VAL A 39 3.40 18.47 -7.25
C VAL A 39 3.90 19.05 -5.93
N LEU A 40 3.96 18.21 -4.90
CA LEU A 40 4.43 18.58 -3.58
C LEU A 40 5.70 17.80 -3.23
N LYS A 41 6.64 18.48 -2.56
CA LYS A 41 7.83 17.81 -2.02
C LYS A 41 7.48 17.00 -0.77
N LEU A 42 7.90 15.74 -0.70
CA LEU A 42 7.69 14.89 0.47
C LEU A 42 8.46 15.37 1.73
N ALA A 43 9.55 16.10 1.53
CA ALA A 43 10.31 16.72 2.62
C ALA A 43 9.62 17.97 3.21
N ARG A 44 8.57 18.51 2.55
CA ARG A 44 7.82 19.65 3.05
C ARG A 44 7.10 19.28 4.35
N PRO A 45 7.09 20.15 5.37
CA PRO A 45 6.23 19.97 6.53
C PRO A 45 4.77 19.79 6.10
N GLY A 46 4.07 18.86 6.75
CA GLY A 46 2.64 18.65 6.53
C GLY A 46 1.84 19.90 6.82
N GLY A 47 0.59 19.92 6.37
CA GLY A 47 -0.36 21.00 6.61
C GLY A 47 -1.27 21.25 5.43
N ARG A 48 -2.00 22.34 5.53
CA ARG A 48 -2.98 22.77 4.53
C ARG A 48 -2.30 23.17 3.22
N VAL A 49 -2.81 22.63 2.11
CA VAL A 49 -2.37 23.01 0.76
C VAL A 49 -3.15 24.25 0.33
N ALA A 50 -2.43 25.33 0.05
CA ALA A 50 -3.03 26.60 -0.34
C ALA A 50 -3.67 26.47 -1.73
N SER A 51 -4.77 27.19 -1.95
CA SER A 51 -5.50 27.19 -3.23
C SER A 51 -4.72 27.80 -4.40
N ASP A 52 -3.70 28.59 -4.10
CA ASP A 52 -2.79 29.26 -5.05
C ASP A 52 -1.49 28.47 -5.26
N THR A 53 -1.41 27.23 -4.75
CA THR A 53 -0.26 26.34 -4.98
C THR A 53 -0.01 26.20 -6.48
N PRO A 54 1.24 26.39 -6.96
CA PRO A 54 1.58 26.24 -8.36
C PRO A 54 1.26 24.83 -8.90
N PHE A 55 0.82 24.76 -10.16
CA PHE A 55 0.42 23.53 -10.82
C PHE A 55 0.95 23.43 -12.24
N LEU A 56 0.99 22.20 -12.74
CA LEU A 56 1.17 21.89 -14.16
C LEU A 56 -0.22 21.86 -14.82
N GLU A 57 -0.36 22.45 -15.99
CA GLU A 57 -1.62 22.45 -16.75
C GLU A 57 -1.44 21.66 -18.05
N HIS A 58 -2.04 20.47 -18.12
CA HIS A 58 -1.92 19.59 -19.29
C HIS A 58 -2.66 20.15 -20.52
N GLY A 59 -3.73 20.88 -20.31
CA GLY A 59 -4.61 21.43 -21.35
C GLY A 59 -5.96 20.72 -21.45
N CYS A 60 -6.05 19.47 -20.99
CA CYS A 60 -7.25 18.66 -20.95
C CYS A 60 -7.26 17.79 -19.67
N GLU A 61 -8.34 17.07 -19.39
CA GLU A 61 -8.38 16.14 -18.26
C GLU A 61 -7.29 15.07 -18.35
N ILE A 62 -6.68 14.79 -17.19
CA ILE A 62 -5.59 13.81 -17.07
C ILE A 62 -6.19 12.45 -16.77
N ALA A 63 -5.73 11.45 -17.53
CA ALA A 63 -6.15 10.07 -17.37
C ALA A 63 -5.22 9.26 -16.45
N ASP A 64 -3.89 9.45 -16.57
CA ASP A 64 -2.90 8.73 -15.78
C ASP A 64 -1.61 9.55 -15.64
N MET A 65 -0.79 9.19 -14.63
CA MET A 65 0.48 9.83 -14.32
C MET A 65 1.51 8.79 -13.91
N ALA A 66 2.79 9.04 -14.24
CA ALA A 66 3.89 8.18 -13.81
C ALA A 66 5.17 8.98 -13.60
N TRP A 67 5.90 8.69 -12.52
CA TRP A 67 7.26 9.18 -12.30
C TRP A 67 8.27 8.30 -13.02
N SER A 68 9.34 8.91 -13.51
CA SER A 68 10.50 8.16 -14.00
C SER A 68 11.14 7.38 -12.84
N PRO A 69 11.52 6.10 -13.03
CA PRO A 69 12.24 5.35 -12.01
C PRO A 69 13.70 5.79 -11.85
N PHE A 70 14.24 6.55 -12.81
CA PHE A 70 15.64 6.97 -12.88
C PHE A 70 15.87 8.46 -12.58
N ASP A 71 14.84 9.29 -12.74
CA ASP A 71 14.91 10.74 -12.52
C ASP A 71 13.70 11.18 -11.68
N ASP A 72 13.91 11.44 -10.40
CA ASP A 72 12.86 11.89 -9.48
C ASP A 72 12.26 13.27 -9.86
N ALA A 73 12.88 13.98 -10.81
CA ALA A 73 12.36 15.24 -11.32
C ALA A 73 11.45 15.07 -12.55
N LEU A 74 11.37 13.89 -13.17
CA LEU A 74 10.65 13.69 -14.43
C LEU A 74 9.30 13.02 -14.22
N LEU A 75 8.22 13.75 -14.49
CA LEU A 75 6.82 13.29 -14.44
C LEU A 75 6.25 13.16 -15.85
N ALA A 76 5.59 12.06 -16.17
CA ALA A 76 4.78 11.88 -17.35
C ALA A 76 3.29 11.98 -17.01
N THR A 77 2.50 12.63 -17.87
CA THR A 77 1.04 12.74 -17.75
C THR A 77 0.39 12.37 -19.08
N GLY A 78 -0.66 11.54 -19.03
CA GLY A 78 -1.47 11.18 -20.21
C GLY A 78 -2.81 11.88 -20.17
N GLY A 79 -3.21 12.51 -21.27
CA GLY A 79 -4.39 13.35 -21.34
C GLY A 79 -5.52 12.79 -22.22
N GLU A 80 -6.68 13.43 -22.11
CA GLU A 80 -7.83 13.18 -22.99
C GLU A 80 -7.62 13.72 -24.42
N ASP A 81 -6.65 14.63 -24.62
CA ASP A 81 -6.22 15.15 -25.92
C ASP A 81 -5.40 14.16 -26.75
N ALA A 82 -5.22 12.93 -26.26
CA ALA A 82 -4.40 11.90 -26.88
C ALA A 82 -2.89 12.16 -26.84
N HIS A 83 -2.44 13.12 -26.03
CA HIS A 83 -1.04 13.47 -25.84
C HIS A 83 -0.51 12.87 -24.54
N VAL A 84 0.80 12.56 -24.56
CA VAL A 84 1.58 12.25 -23.34
C VAL A 84 2.59 13.38 -23.18
N LYS A 85 2.51 14.09 -22.06
CA LYS A 85 3.38 15.24 -21.76
C LYS A 85 4.34 14.91 -20.66
N LEU A 86 5.59 15.35 -20.81
CA LEU A 86 6.63 15.16 -19.81
C LEU A 86 7.03 16.50 -19.22
N TRP A 87 7.21 16.49 -17.91
CA TRP A 87 7.44 17.65 -17.08
C TRP A 87 8.66 17.43 -16.21
N ARG A 88 9.63 18.31 -16.31
CA ARG A 88 10.78 18.34 -15.39
C ARG A 88 10.50 19.29 -14.24
N ILE A 89 10.42 18.73 -13.03
CA ILE A 89 10.11 19.46 -11.80
C ILE A 89 11.41 20.01 -11.21
N PRO A 90 11.53 21.30 -10.95
CA PRO A 90 12.71 21.87 -10.31
C PRO A 90 12.95 21.28 -8.91
N ALA A 91 14.21 21.19 -8.49
CA ALA A 91 14.57 20.69 -7.16
C ALA A 91 13.89 21.46 -6.01
N ALA A 92 13.67 22.77 -6.18
CA ALA A 92 12.94 23.60 -5.22
C ALA A 92 11.41 23.44 -5.26
N GLY A 93 10.85 22.64 -6.21
CA GLY A 93 9.43 22.56 -6.52
C GLY A 93 9.01 23.60 -7.56
N LEU A 94 7.72 23.65 -7.87
CA LEU A 94 7.16 24.62 -8.83
C LEU A 94 7.08 26.01 -8.18
N ALA A 95 7.64 27.01 -8.84
CA ALA A 95 7.56 28.41 -8.42
C ALA A 95 6.35 29.15 -9.01
N ALA A 96 5.84 28.70 -10.16
CA ALA A 96 4.69 29.25 -10.86
C ALA A 96 3.97 28.16 -11.65
N ASN A 97 2.75 28.47 -12.09
CA ASN A 97 2.00 27.57 -12.97
C ASN A 97 2.74 27.39 -14.30
N ARG A 98 2.78 26.13 -14.78
CA ARG A 98 3.41 25.77 -16.06
C ARG A 98 2.36 25.18 -16.99
N ARG A 99 2.34 25.69 -18.24
CA ARG A 99 1.51 25.17 -19.34
C ARG A 99 2.32 24.48 -20.40
N ASP A 100 3.57 24.89 -20.57
CA ASP A 100 4.46 24.35 -21.56
C ASP A 100 5.19 23.13 -20.99
N ALA A 101 4.89 21.96 -21.52
CA ALA A 101 5.59 20.72 -21.23
C ALA A 101 7.01 20.78 -21.78
N ASP A 102 7.94 20.07 -21.16
CA ASP A 102 9.31 19.94 -21.68
C ASP A 102 9.33 19.06 -22.95
N ILE A 103 8.45 18.06 -23.02
CA ILE A 103 8.25 17.20 -24.19
C ILE A 103 6.76 16.92 -24.33
N ASP A 104 6.27 16.96 -25.56
CA ASP A 104 4.88 16.66 -25.92
C ASP A 104 4.88 15.55 -26.98
N LEU A 105 4.43 14.35 -26.60
CA LEU A 105 4.38 13.16 -27.44
C LEU A 105 2.97 13.01 -28.04
N ALA A 106 2.83 13.36 -29.30
CA ALA A 106 1.62 13.22 -30.09
C ALA A 106 1.70 11.96 -30.98
N GLY A 107 0.63 11.18 -31.02
CA GLY A 107 0.57 9.99 -31.89
C GLY A 107 -0.62 9.08 -31.60
N HIS A 108 -1.19 9.11 -30.40
CA HIS A 108 -2.48 8.48 -30.15
C HIS A 108 -3.60 9.24 -30.85
N TYR A 109 -4.69 8.55 -31.17
CA TYR A 109 -5.86 9.14 -31.85
C TYR A 109 -7.04 9.38 -30.93
N LYS A 110 -6.96 8.87 -29.68
CA LYS A 110 -7.98 9.02 -28.64
C LYS A 110 -7.30 9.16 -27.29
N ARG A 111 -8.12 9.50 -26.26
CA ARG A 111 -7.63 9.70 -24.89
C ARG A 111 -6.67 8.60 -24.45
N VAL A 112 -5.60 9.00 -23.80
CA VAL A 112 -4.66 8.09 -23.15
C VAL A 112 -5.34 7.41 -21.95
N CYS A 113 -5.06 6.14 -21.72
CA CYS A 113 -5.60 5.36 -20.60
C CYS A 113 -4.56 5.10 -19.53
N THR A 114 -3.34 4.71 -19.93
CA THR A 114 -2.23 4.41 -18.99
C THR A 114 -0.92 4.96 -19.51
N VAL A 115 -0.05 5.33 -18.59
CA VAL A 115 1.31 5.79 -18.86
C VAL A 115 2.25 5.10 -17.88
N GLY A 116 3.43 4.66 -18.35
CA GLY A 116 4.43 4.03 -17.50
C GLY A 116 5.82 4.09 -18.10
N PHE A 117 6.84 4.22 -17.27
CA PHE A 117 8.23 4.15 -17.70
C PHE A 117 8.74 2.71 -17.73
N HIS A 118 9.75 2.50 -18.55
CA HIS A 118 10.47 1.23 -18.63
C HIS A 118 11.32 1.01 -17.37
N PRO A 119 11.37 -0.21 -16.80
CA PRO A 119 12.05 -0.45 -15.53
C PRO A 119 13.57 -0.51 -15.58
N THR A 120 14.20 -0.68 -16.76
CA THR A 120 15.65 -0.84 -16.92
C THR A 120 16.27 0.09 -17.96
N ALA A 121 15.51 0.51 -18.99
CA ALA A 121 16.01 1.39 -20.05
C ALA A 121 15.64 2.86 -19.76
N ALA A 122 16.64 3.73 -19.82
CA ALA A 122 16.43 5.18 -19.72
C ALA A 122 15.60 5.69 -20.89
N ASN A 123 14.80 6.73 -20.63
CA ASN A 123 14.04 7.47 -21.63
C ASN A 123 13.02 6.65 -22.45
N LEU A 124 12.72 5.45 -22.02
CA LEU A 124 11.72 4.61 -22.67
C LEU A 124 10.42 4.64 -21.85
N LEU A 125 9.31 4.97 -22.53
CA LEU A 125 7.99 5.12 -21.94
C LEU A 125 6.97 4.30 -22.74
N VAL A 126 5.99 3.73 -22.06
CA VAL A 126 4.83 3.06 -22.65
C VAL A 126 3.56 3.85 -22.35
N SER A 127 2.69 3.95 -23.35
CA SER A 127 1.33 4.46 -23.16
C SER A 127 0.31 3.58 -23.84
N SER A 128 -0.90 3.55 -23.32
CA SER A 128 -2.06 2.95 -23.97
C SER A 128 -3.19 3.95 -24.07
N ALA A 129 -4.05 3.81 -25.07
CA ALA A 129 -5.16 4.73 -25.26
C ALA A 129 -6.46 4.02 -25.71
N MET A 130 -7.55 4.80 -25.75
CA MET A 130 -8.86 4.35 -26.25
C MET A 130 -8.89 4.09 -27.76
N ASP A 131 -7.79 4.33 -28.46
CA ASP A 131 -7.56 3.86 -29.84
C ASP A 131 -7.18 2.38 -29.91
N LEU A 132 -7.12 1.69 -28.76
CA LEU A 132 -6.80 0.28 -28.58
C LEU A 132 -5.35 -0.06 -28.94
N ALA A 133 -4.49 0.94 -29.10
CA ALA A 133 -3.08 0.78 -29.34
C ALA A 133 -2.26 0.96 -28.05
N VAL A 134 -1.15 0.25 -27.97
CA VAL A 134 -0.09 0.49 -26.98
C VAL A 134 1.13 0.97 -27.73
N ARG A 135 1.68 2.11 -27.31
CA ARG A 135 2.85 2.73 -27.96
C ARG A 135 4.01 2.83 -27.00
N LEU A 136 5.20 2.62 -27.54
CA LEU A 136 6.47 2.83 -26.86
C LEU A 136 7.14 4.06 -27.47
N TRP A 137 7.70 4.90 -26.62
CA TRP A 137 8.29 6.18 -26.96
C TRP A 137 9.72 6.24 -26.46
N ASP A 138 10.65 6.67 -27.31
CA ASP A 138 11.95 7.14 -26.88
C ASP A 138 11.87 8.65 -26.63
N VAL A 139 11.82 9.02 -25.35
CA VAL A 139 11.68 10.41 -24.91
C VAL A 139 12.87 11.28 -25.28
N ALA A 140 14.08 10.69 -25.45
CA ALA A 140 15.28 11.41 -25.82
C ALA A 140 15.32 11.76 -27.31
N ALA A 141 14.70 10.94 -28.15
CA ALA A 141 14.72 11.11 -29.61
C ALA A 141 13.73 12.17 -30.11
N ALA A 142 12.77 12.60 -29.30
CA ALA A 142 11.67 13.51 -29.65
C ALA A 142 10.90 13.09 -30.94
N GLU A 143 11.06 11.86 -31.36
CA GLU A 143 10.42 11.25 -32.53
C GLU A 143 9.05 10.67 -32.10
N PRO A 144 8.13 10.45 -33.07
CA PRO A 144 6.87 9.72 -32.79
C PRO A 144 7.17 8.31 -32.23
N ALA A 145 6.13 7.63 -31.74
CA ALA A 145 6.25 6.31 -31.15
C ALA A 145 7.17 5.36 -31.93
N VAL A 146 8.14 4.79 -31.22
CA VAL A 146 9.16 3.92 -31.81
C VAL A 146 8.59 2.55 -32.18
N LEU A 147 7.68 2.05 -31.32
CA LEU A 147 6.99 0.77 -31.51
C LEU A 147 5.50 0.94 -31.21
N GLU A 148 4.68 0.21 -32.00
CA GLU A 148 3.22 0.20 -31.82
C GLU A 148 2.69 -1.23 -31.78
N ILE A 149 1.87 -1.52 -30.78
CA ILE A 149 1.09 -2.74 -30.67
C ILE A 149 -0.38 -2.36 -30.93
N ALA A 150 -0.85 -2.60 -32.15
CA ALA A 150 -2.21 -2.31 -32.57
C ALA A 150 -2.96 -3.59 -32.98
N GLY A 151 -4.31 -3.53 -32.95
CA GLY A 151 -5.19 -4.63 -33.38
C GLY A 151 -5.22 -5.86 -32.48
N GLN A 152 -4.61 -5.80 -31.30
CA GLN A 152 -4.58 -6.91 -30.35
C GLN A 152 -5.66 -6.80 -29.25
N HIS A 153 -6.11 -5.60 -28.96
CA HIS A 153 -7.11 -5.33 -27.94
C HIS A 153 -8.46 -5.01 -28.58
N THR A 154 -9.53 -5.49 -27.95
CA THR A 154 -10.91 -5.21 -28.40
C THR A 154 -11.62 -4.21 -27.53
N ASP A 155 -11.04 -3.86 -26.37
CA ASP A 155 -11.49 -2.79 -25.47
C ASP A 155 -10.26 -2.13 -24.80
N ALA A 156 -10.49 -1.05 -24.08
CA ALA A 156 -9.46 -0.21 -23.49
C ALA A 156 -8.53 -0.99 -22.55
N VAL A 157 -7.24 -0.74 -22.67
CA VAL A 157 -6.21 -1.23 -21.74
C VAL A 157 -6.33 -0.43 -20.42
N THR A 158 -6.45 -1.14 -19.31
CA THR A 158 -6.63 -0.56 -17.98
C THR A 158 -5.36 -0.58 -17.13
N SER A 159 -4.39 -1.42 -17.52
CA SER A 159 -3.11 -1.52 -16.81
C SER A 159 -2.04 -2.07 -17.75
N THR A 160 -0.83 -1.55 -17.61
CA THR A 160 0.39 -2.05 -18.25
C THR A 160 1.41 -2.38 -17.17
N ALA A 161 2.12 -3.49 -17.30
CA ALA A 161 3.15 -3.92 -16.34
C ALA A 161 4.34 -4.53 -17.06
N TRP A 162 5.53 -4.02 -16.83
CA TRP A 162 6.78 -4.56 -17.36
C TRP A 162 7.30 -5.72 -16.51
N SER A 163 7.93 -6.70 -17.17
CA SER A 163 8.74 -7.71 -16.48
C SER A 163 9.89 -7.05 -15.72
N TYR A 164 10.47 -7.77 -14.75
CA TYR A 164 11.53 -7.24 -13.91
C TYR A 164 12.74 -6.74 -14.71
N ASP A 165 13.10 -7.47 -15.76
CA ASP A 165 14.18 -7.17 -16.70
C ASP A 165 13.76 -6.21 -17.84
N GLY A 166 12.49 -5.83 -17.90
CA GLY A 166 11.96 -4.95 -18.95
C GLY A 166 11.80 -5.60 -20.34
N ARG A 167 11.94 -6.92 -20.46
CA ARG A 167 11.81 -7.60 -21.74
C ARG A 167 10.37 -7.75 -22.20
N LEU A 168 9.49 -8.12 -21.28
CA LEU A 168 8.09 -8.42 -21.57
C LEU A 168 7.18 -7.34 -21.01
N LEU A 169 6.09 -7.09 -21.74
CA LEU A 169 5.04 -6.17 -21.33
C LEU A 169 3.73 -6.94 -21.17
N ALA A 170 3.18 -6.93 -19.96
CA ALA A 170 1.83 -7.42 -19.70
C ALA A 170 0.82 -6.29 -19.83
N THR A 171 -0.33 -6.57 -20.45
CA THR A 171 -1.46 -5.65 -20.55
C THR A 171 -2.72 -6.29 -20.02
N ALA A 172 -3.45 -5.55 -19.20
CA ALA A 172 -4.80 -5.88 -18.75
C ALA A 172 -5.80 -4.98 -19.47
N ALA A 173 -6.82 -5.54 -20.09
CA ALA A 173 -7.81 -4.76 -20.81
C ALA A 173 -9.24 -5.06 -20.35
N ARG A 174 -10.17 -4.15 -20.61
CA ARG A 174 -11.60 -4.32 -20.28
C ARG A 174 -12.27 -5.46 -21.05
N ASP A 175 -11.62 -5.97 -22.10
CA ASP A 175 -12.03 -7.18 -22.80
C ASP A 175 -11.77 -8.47 -22.01
N THR A 176 -11.53 -8.35 -20.71
CA THR A 176 -11.29 -9.45 -19.73
C THR A 176 -9.98 -10.20 -19.90
N ARG A 177 -9.15 -9.83 -20.89
CA ARG A 177 -7.94 -10.57 -21.22
C ARG A 177 -6.68 -9.95 -20.66
N LEU A 178 -5.84 -10.81 -20.10
CA LEU A 178 -4.43 -10.58 -19.84
C LEU A 178 -3.64 -11.03 -21.07
N ARG A 179 -2.78 -10.15 -21.59
CA ARG A 179 -1.88 -10.46 -22.70
C ARG A 179 -0.45 -10.13 -22.31
N VAL A 180 0.47 -10.93 -22.80
CA VAL A 180 1.92 -10.71 -22.64
C VAL A 180 2.52 -10.52 -24.03
N PHE A 181 3.33 -9.48 -24.18
CA PHE A 181 4.00 -9.11 -25.40
C PHE A 181 5.52 -9.09 -25.21
N ASP A 182 6.27 -9.44 -26.24
CA ASP A 182 7.63 -8.95 -26.45
C ASP A 182 7.55 -7.84 -27.52
N PRO A 183 7.56 -6.55 -27.12
CA PRO A 183 7.30 -5.46 -28.06
C PRO A 183 8.31 -5.40 -29.24
N ARG A 184 9.52 -5.94 -29.05
CA ARG A 184 10.58 -5.97 -30.06
C ARG A 184 10.41 -7.11 -31.08
N ALA A 185 9.73 -8.18 -30.65
CA ALA A 185 9.45 -9.31 -31.56
C ALA A 185 8.28 -9.02 -32.49
N GLY A 186 7.46 -8.01 -32.21
CA GLY A 186 6.33 -7.61 -33.04
C GLY A 186 5.05 -7.36 -32.23
N PRO A 187 3.96 -6.99 -32.92
CA PRO A 187 2.71 -6.60 -32.26
C PRO A 187 1.89 -7.79 -31.73
N ALA A 188 2.21 -9.03 -32.11
CA ALA A 188 1.45 -10.21 -31.69
C ALA A 188 1.73 -10.54 -30.23
N ALA A 189 0.66 -10.89 -29.48
CA ALA A 189 0.81 -11.36 -28.11
C ALA A 189 1.55 -12.71 -28.09
N VAL A 190 2.56 -12.82 -27.23
CA VAL A 190 3.30 -14.07 -26.99
C VAL A 190 2.39 -15.07 -26.27
N ALA A 191 1.58 -14.59 -25.33
CA ALA A 191 0.61 -15.37 -24.60
C ALA A 191 -0.61 -14.51 -24.21
N GLN A 192 -1.78 -15.13 -24.10
CA GLN A 192 -3.00 -14.46 -23.64
C GLN A 192 -3.96 -15.42 -22.94
N THR A 193 -4.73 -14.88 -22.00
CA THR A 193 -5.78 -15.61 -21.29
C THR A 193 -6.92 -14.68 -20.87
N VAL A 194 -8.07 -15.28 -20.50
CA VAL A 194 -9.13 -14.56 -19.78
C VAL A 194 -8.77 -14.59 -18.30
N ALA A 195 -8.45 -13.42 -17.73
CA ALA A 195 -7.99 -13.33 -16.34
C ALA A 195 -9.14 -13.11 -15.35
N HIS A 196 -10.02 -12.17 -15.67
CA HIS A 196 -11.20 -11.83 -14.87
C HIS A 196 -12.39 -11.63 -15.79
N ASP A 197 -13.51 -12.29 -15.51
CA ASP A 197 -14.68 -12.29 -16.36
C ASP A 197 -15.75 -11.24 -15.98
N GLY A 198 -15.42 -10.35 -15.03
CA GLY A 198 -16.26 -9.22 -14.65
C GLY A 198 -16.22 -8.07 -15.66
N ALA A 199 -17.31 -7.28 -15.69
CA ALA A 199 -17.46 -6.15 -16.61
C ALA A 199 -16.55 -4.96 -16.30
N LYS A 200 -15.98 -4.89 -15.08
CA LYS A 200 -15.03 -3.84 -14.68
C LYS A 200 -13.62 -4.25 -15.11
N GLY A 201 -12.84 -3.25 -15.52
CA GLY A 201 -11.42 -3.49 -15.81
C GLY A 201 -10.65 -4.01 -14.59
N PHE A 202 -9.60 -4.74 -14.83
CA PHE A 202 -8.71 -5.28 -13.82
C PHE A 202 -7.32 -4.67 -13.93
N ARG A 203 -6.51 -4.83 -12.88
CA ARG A 203 -5.11 -4.39 -12.82
C ARG A 203 -4.18 -5.58 -12.91
N ALA A 204 -3.04 -5.40 -13.56
CA ALA A 204 -1.95 -6.37 -13.62
C ALA A 204 -0.68 -5.74 -13.07
N VAL A 205 0.08 -6.51 -12.30
CA VAL A 205 1.38 -6.11 -11.73
C VAL A 205 2.34 -7.28 -11.91
N TRP A 206 3.56 -7.00 -12.36
CA TRP A 206 4.59 -8.03 -12.47
C TRP A 206 5.27 -8.27 -11.13
N CYS A 207 5.36 -9.52 -10.70
CA CYS A 207 5.90 -9.91 -9.41
C CYS A 207 7.44 -10.04 -9.44
N GLY A 208 8.11 -8.96 -9.82
CA GLY A 208 9.54 -8.79 -9.72
C GLY A 208 10.34 -9.98 -10.26
N ARG A 209 11.31 -10.45 -9.46
CA ARG A 209 12.21 -11.57 -9.81
C ARG A 209 11.50 -12.94 -9.85
N ARG A 210 10.29 -13.05 -9.29
CA ARG A 210 9.50 -14.29 -9.33
C ARG A 210 9.01 -14.63 -10.73
N ASP A 211 9.06 -13.66 -11.65
CA ASP A 211 8.62 -13.80 -13.04
C ASP A 211 7.16 -14.30 -13.15
N LEU A 212 6.33 -13.83 -12.22
CA LEU A 212 4.89 -14.08 -12.17
C LEU A 212 4.13 -12.78 -12.42
N ILE A 213 2.86 -12.89 -12.80
CA ILE A 213 1.97 -11.75 -12.95
C ILE A 213 0.84 -11.88 -11.94
N ALA A 214 0.69 -10.88 -11.07
CA ALA A 214 -0.48 -10.76 -10.21
C ALA A 214 -1.55 -9.94 -10.92
N THR A 215 -2.80 -10.40 -10.89
CA THR A 215 -3.95 -9.66 -11.40
C THR A 215 -4.98 -9.46 -10.31
N CYS A 216 -5.58 -8.27 -10.25
CA CYS A 216 -6.61 -7.92 -9.30
C CYS A 216 -7.84 -7.43 -10.06
N GLY A 217 -8.97 -8.12 -9.94
CA GLY A 217 -10.15 -7.81 -10.71
C GLY A 217 -11.43 -8.37 -10.15
N PHE A 218 -12.47 -8.35 -10.94
CA PHE A 218 -13.81 -8.76 -10.58
C PHE A 218 -14.21 -10.02 -11.32
N SER A 219 -14.95 -10.89 -10.65
CA SER A 219 -15.69 -11.98 -11.28
C SER A 219 -17.01 -11.47 -11.87
N ARG A 220 -17.68 -12.31 -12.64
CA ARG A 220 -19.02 -12.02 -13.17
C ARG A 220 -20.06 -11.79 -12.06
N SER A 221 -19.88 -12.38 -10.89
CA SER A 221 -20.67 -12.14 -9.68
C SER A 221 -20.27 -10.91 -8.89
N SER A 222 -19.38 -10.07 -9.43
CA SER A 222 -18.82 -8.88 -8.77
C SER A 222 -17.98 -9.17 -7.52
N GLU A 223 -17.53 -10.40 -7.33
CA GLU A 223 -16.54 -10.74 -6.32
C GLU A 223 -15.17 -10.23 -6.75
N ARG A 224 -14.44 -9.62 -5.84
CA ARG A 224 -13.05 -9.22 -6.08
C ARG A 224 -12.12 -10.38 -5.79
N ALA A 225 -11.13 -10.57 -6.65
CA ALA A 225 -10.14 -11.62 -6.50
C ALA A 225 -8.75 -11.14 -6.92
N VAL A 226 -7.74 -11.78 -6.32
CA VAL A 226 -6.33 -11.71 -6.74
C VAL A 226 -5.95 -13.06 -7.31
N ALA A 227 -5.35 -13.06 -8.50
CA ALA A 227 -4.85 -14.27 -9.13
C ALA A 227 -3.39 -14.11 -9.55
N LEU A 228 -2.61 -15.19 -9.44
CA LEU A 228 -1.23 -15.27 -9.90
C LEU A 228 -1.15 -16.13 -11.17
N TRP A 229 -0.34 -15.68 -12.13
CA TRP A 229 -0.18 -16.29 -13.43
C TRP A 229 1.30 -16.49 -13.75
N ASP A 230 1.62 -17.64 -14.33
CA ASP A 230 2.92 -17.85 -14.97
C ASP A 230 2.84 -17.33 -16.42
N PRO A 231 3.63 -16.32 -16.82
CA PRO A 231 3.60 -15.77 -18.18
C PRO A 231 3.97 -16.78 -19.26
N ARG A 232 4.63 -17.88 -18.88
CA ARG A 232 5.00 -18.97 -19.80
C ARG A 232 3.83 -19.96 -20.03
N ARG A 233 2.86 -20.00 -19.11
CA ARG A 233 1.73 -20.94 -19.11
C ARG A 233 0.47 -20.24 -18.59
N LEU A 234 -0.15 -19.42 -19.42
CA LEU A 234 -1.35 -18.65 -19.08
C LEU A 234 -2.66 -19.47 -19.18
N ASP A 235 -2.60 -20.78 -19.39
CA ASP A 235 -3.79 -21.63 -19.52
C ASP A 235 -4.65 -21.64 -18.24
N ALA A 236 -4.00 -21.55 -17.08
CA ALA A 236 -4.65 -21.47 -15.79
C ALA A 236 -3.84 -20.60 -14.82
N HIS A 237 -4.53 -19.97 -13.86
CA HIS A 237 -3.84 -19.30 -12.75
C HIS A 237 -3.19 -20.35 -11.82
N ILE A 238 -2.02 -20.01 -11.28
CA ILE A 238 -1.31 -20.88 -10.33
C ILE A 238 -1.86 -20.74 -8.90
N ALA A 239 -2.38 -19.56 -8.57
CA ALA A 239 -3.08 -19.30 -7.31
C ALA A 239 -4.19 -18.28 -7.54
N CYS A 240 -5.28 -18.40 -6.81
CA CYS A 240 -6.37 -17.43 -6.83
C CYS A 240 -6.98 -17.31 -5.44
N GLN A 241 -7.09 -16.09 -4.94
CA GLN A 241 -7.72 -15.80 -3.68
C GLN A 241 -8.88 -14.82 -3.87
N ARG A 242 -10.07 -15.23 -3.46
CA ARG A 242 -11.24 -14.35 -3.38
C ARG A 242 -11.10 -13.44 -2.16
N LEU A 243 -11.47 -12.17 -2.33
CA LEU A 243 -11.33 -11.17 -1.29
C LEU A 243 -12.68 -10.84 -0.65
N ASP A 244 -13.56 -10.20 -1.41
CA ASP A 244 -14.86 -9.70 -0.97
C ASP A 244 -15.76 -9.34 -2.16
N THR A 245 -16.92 -8.73 -1.90
CA THR A 245 -17.91 -8.30 -2.91
C THR A 245 -18.06 -6.78 -2.99
N GLN A 246 -17.09 -6.00 -2.52
CA GLN A 246 -17.16 -4.55 -2.61
C GLN A 246 -17.07 -4.06 -4.06
N SER A 247 -17.64 -2.88 -4.34
CA SER A 247 -17.74 -2.35 -5.70
C SER A 247 -16.53 -1.55 -6.17
N GLY A 248 -15.63 -1.17 -5.27
CA GLY A 248 -14.46 -0.34 -5.55
C GLY A 248 -13.41 -1.07 -6.38
N ALA A 249 -12.83 -0.37 -7.37
CA ALA A 249 -11.74 -0.93 -8.16
C ALA A 249 -10.51 -1.20 -7.27
N LEU A 250 -9.82 -2.31 -7.52
CA LEU A 250 -8.60 -2.66 -6.81
C LEU A 250 -7.40 -1.94 -7.44
N ALA A 251 -6.54 -1.38 -6.60
CA ALA A 251 -5.19 -0.99 -6.91
C ALA A 251 -4.24 -2.07 -6.36
N ALA A 252 -3.19 -2.36 -7.11
CA ALA A 252 -2.17 -3.32 -6.71
C ALA A 252 -0.79 -2.74 -6.95
N SER A 253 0.11 -2.96 -6.00
CA SER A 253 1.52 -2.60 -6.08
C SER A 253 2.37 -3.77 -5.58
N TYR A 254 3.54 -3.98 -6.16
CA TYR A 254 4.42 -5.08 -5.80
C TYR A 254 5.80 -4.58 -5.40
N ASP A 255 6.26 -5.04 -4.27
CA ASP A 255 7.61 -4.83 -3.78
C ASP A 255 8.47 -6.06 -4.10
N ALA A 256 9.39 -5.88 -5.04
CA ALA A 256 10.23 -6.96 -5.55
C ALA A 256 11.36 -7.38 -4.61
N ASP A 257 11.67 -6.58 -3.59
CA ASP A 257 12.78 -6.85 -2.68
C ASP A 257 12.37 -7.81 -1.55
N ILE A 258 11.10 -7.79 -1.16
CA ILE A 258 10.54 -8.63 -0.10
C ILE A 258 9.38 -9.51 -0.58
N ASP A 259 9.19 -9.61 -1.89
CA ASP A 259 8.13 -10.39 -2.55
C ASP A 259 6.71 -10.10 -2.02
N LEU A 260 6.44 -8.82 -1.72
CA LEU A 260 5.20 -8.36 -1.11
C LEU A 260 4.26 -7.74 -2.14
N LEU A 261 3.06 -8.31 -2.26
CA LEU A 261 1.95 -7.74 -3.03
C LEU A 261 1.03 -6.97 -2.08
N VAL A 262 0.84 -5.69 -2.36
CA VAL A 262 -0.07 -4.80 -1.62
C VAL A 262 -1.30 -4.56 -2.47
N VAL A 263 -2.48 -4.81 -1.91
CA VAL A 263 -3.77 -4.66 -2.60
C VAL A 263 -4.71 -3.81 -1.76
N GLY A 264 -5.16 -2.71 -2.32
CA GLY A 264 -6.15 -1.82 -1.71
C GLY A 264 -7.27 -1.50 -2.68
N GLY A 265 -8.46 -1.22 -2.17
CA GLY A 265 -9.61 -0.86 -3.00
C GLY A 265 -9.95 0.62 -2.87
N ARG A 266 -10.40 1.23 -3.96
CA ARG A 266 -10.99 2.56 -3.94
C ARG A 266 -12.31 2.53 -3.17
N GLY A 267 -12.43 3.38 -2.15
CA GLY A 267 -13.58 3.41 -1.26
C GLY A 267 -13.50 2.41 -0.11
N ASP A 268 -12.41 1.66 0.02
CA ASP A 268 -12.19 0.70 1.10
C ASP A 268 -11.38 1.32 2.24
N GLY A 269 -11.70 0.89 3.48
CA GLY A 269 -10.85 1.15 4.64
C GLY A 269 -9.79 0.06 4.88
N LEU A 270 -9.63 -0.88 3.93
CA LEU A 270 -8.82 -2.08 4.11
C LEU A 270 -7.74 -2.19 3.04
N THR A 271 -6.49 -2.33 3.47
CA THR A 271 -5.36 -2.68 2.60
C THR A 271 -4.86 -4.06 3.00
N ARG A 272 -4.71 -4.95 2.02
CA ARG A 272 -4.29 -6.34 2.20
C ARG A 272 -2.86 -6.53 1.72
N PHE A 273 -2.13 -7.34 2.45
CA PHE A 273 -0.76 -7.70 2.14
C PHE A 273 -0.68 -9.19 1.86
N PHE A 274 0.01 -9.55 0.79
CA PHE A 274 0.23 -10.94 0.40
C PHE A 274 1.71 -11.16 0.14
N GLU A 275 2.25 -12.25 0.68
CA GLU A 275 3.56 -12.74 0.31
C GLU A 275 3.44 -13.67 -0.90
N VAL A 276 4.28 -13.45 -1.91
CA VAL A 276 4.35 -14.30 -3.11
C VAL A 276 5.53 -15.24 -3.00
N THR A 277 5.27 -16.54 -2.98
CA THR A 277 6.31 -17.58 -2.81
C THR A 277 6.46 -18.46 -4.04
N ALA A 278 7.63 -19.13 -4.16
CA ALA A 278 7.87 -20.10 -5.22
C ALA A 278 7.10 -21.41 -5.02
N GLU A 279 6.80 -21.74 -3.76
CA GLU A 279 6.14 -23.00 -3.39
C GLU A 279 4.65 -22.81 -3.18
N PRO A 280 3.81 -23.80 -3.49
CA PRO A 280 2.38 -23.75 -3.20
C PRO A 280 2.10 -23.48 -1.71
N PRO A 281 1.08 -22.68 -1.40
CA PRO A 281 0.03 -22.13 -2.26
C PRO A 281 0.39 -20.87 -3.07
N HIS A 282 1.65 -20.45 -3.14
CA HIS A 282 2.22 -19.34 -3.89
C HIS A 282 1.77 -17.94 -3.43
N LEU A 283 0.58 -17.80 -2.86
CA LEU A 283 0.01 -16.54 -2.39
C LEU A 283 -0.44 -16.69 -0.94
N HIS A 284 0.30 -16.09 -0.02
CA HIS A 284 0.01 -16.14 1.41
C HIS A 284 -0.55 -14.80 1.88
N ALA A 285 -1.76 -14.83 2.43
CA ALA A 285 -2.33 -13.64 3.07
C ALA A 285 -1.58 -13.33 4.37
N LEU A 286 -1.10 -12.11 4.49
CA LEU A 286 -0.49 -11.55 5.68
C LEU A 286 -1.49 -10.74 6.49
N THR A 287 -0.99 -9.91 7.41
CA THR A 287 -1.82 -8.99 8.20
C THR A 287 -2.50 -7.96 7.30
N GLU A 288 -3.75 -7.64 7.60
CA GLU A 288 -4.50 -6.58 6.95
C GLU A 288 -4.33 -5.26 7.72
N TYR A 289 -4.22 -4.15 6.99
CA TYR A 289 -4.22 -2.81 7.56
C TYR A 289 -5.61 -2.19 7.39
N GLN A 290 -6.31 -2.01 8.51
CA GLN A 290 -7.66 -1.46 8.55
C GLN A 290 -7.66 -0.02 9.06
N THR A 291 -8.41 0.84 8.40
CA THR A 291 -8.61 2.25 8.76
C THR A 291 -10.09 2.58 8.85
N LEU A 292 -10.42 3.57 9.68
CA LEU A 292 -11.80 4.05 9.82
C LEU A 292 -12.28 4.85 8.60
N THR A 293 -11.35 5.42 7.84
CA THR A 293 -11.65 6.25 6.67
C THR A 293 -11.39 5.49 5.39
N ALA A 294 -12.29 5.61 4.43
CA ALA A 294 -12.14 4.98 3.12
C ALA A 294 -10.97 5.59 2.33
N SER A 295 -10.15 4.73 1.75
CA SER A 295 -9.03 5.11 0.88
C SER A 295 -9.55 5.46 -0.52
N ALA A 296 -9.17 6.61 -1.05
CA ALA A 296 -9.47 6.97 -2.44
C ALA A 296 -8.45 6.37 -3.40
N ASP A 297 -7.16 6.38 -3.03
CA ASP A 297 -6.06 5.77 -3.76
C ASP A 297 -4.81 5.70 -2.86
N TYR A 298 -3.78 4.98 -3.30
CA TYR A 298 -2.48 4.95 -2.64
C TYR A 298 -1.36 4.67 -3.63
N ASP A 299 -0.14 5.04 -3.25
CA ASP A 299 1.09 4.66 -3.94
C ASP A 299 2.17 4.29 -2.92
N LEU A 300 3.12 3.45 -3.32
CA LEU A 300 4.23 3.03 -2.48
C LEU A 300 5.48 3.84 -2.82
N LEU A 301 6.19 4.30 -1.80
CA LEU A 301 7.48 4.95 -1.99
C LEU A 301 8.54 3.91 -2.36
N PRO A 302 9.51 4.28 -3.23
CA PRO A 302 10.62 3.41 -3.55
C PRO A 302 11.49 3.16 -2.32
N LYS A 303 12.06 1.95 -2.22
CA LYS A 303 12.87 1.50 -1.06
C LYS A 303 13.97 2.48 -0.66
N ARG A 304 14.58 3.19 -1.62
CA ARG A 304 15.64 4.19 -1.36
C ARG A 304 15.16 5.40 -0.53
N ALA A 305 13.84 5.60 -0.40
CA ALA A 305 13.25 6.66 0.41
C ALA A 305 12.95 6.26 1.86
N LEU A 306 13.07 4.97 2.19
CA LEU A 306 12.72 4.42 3.50
C LEU A 306 13.78 4.72 4.56
N ASP A 307 13.35 4.79 5.82
CA ASP A 307 14.26 4.91 6.96
C ASP A 307 14.65 3.52 7.48
N VAL A 308 15.78 3.02 6.99
CA VAL A 308 16.33 1.71 7.38
C VAL A 308 16.65 1.61 8.87
N ARG A 309 16.96 2.75 9.54
CA ARG A 309 17.26 2.79 10.98
C ARG A 309 16.03 2.47 11.83
N ARG A 310 14.85 2.70 11.29
CA ARG A 310 13.56 2.39 11.93
C ARG A 310 12.98 1.07 11.48
N CYS A 311 13.74 0.30 10.69
CA CYS A 311 13.28 -0.96 10.10
C CYS A 311 11.97 -0.79 9.30
N GLU A 312 11.86 0.33 8.56
CA GLU A 312 10.72 0.59 7.66
C GLU A 312 10.85 -0.30 6.42
N VAL A 313 9.92 -1.20 6.18
CA VAL A 313 9.93 -2.12 5.03
C VAL A 313 9.08 -1.62 3.86
N VAL A 314 8.00 -0.90 4.16
CA VAL A 314 7.12 -0.27 3.17
C VAL A 314 6.66 1.08 3.71
N GLU A 315 6.67 2.09 2.87
CA GLU A 315 6.01 3.36 3.15
C GLU A 315 4.98 3.64 2.07
N MET A 316 3.73 3.86 2.50
CA MET A 316 2.58 4.10 1.64
C MET A 316 2.13 5.56 1.77
N VAL A 317 1.94 6.22 0.64
CA VAL A 317 1.27 7.52 0.54
C VAL A 317 -0.20 7.25 0.21
N ARG A 318 -1.09 7.49 1.16
CA ARG A 318 -2.51 7.19 1.08
C ARG A 318 -3.33 8.47 0.97
N LEU A 319 -4.21 8.51 -0.01
CA LEU A 319 -5.23 9.55 -0.17
C LEU A 319 -6.56 9.05 0.40
N PHE A 320 -7.21 9.84 1.24
CA PHE A 320 -8.51 9.48 1.83
C PHE A 320 -9.43 10.70 2.01
N GLY A 321 -10.70 10.41 2.26
CA GLY A 321 -11.75 11.41 2.44
C GLY A 321 -12.37 11.86 1.11
N SER A 322 -13.52 12.52 1.21
CA SER A 322 -14.16 13.24 0.10
C SER A 322 -13.51 14.61 -0.06
N PRO A 323 -13.50 15.21 -1.26
CA PRO A 323 -12.94 16.55 -1.41
C PRO A 323 -13.58 17.58 -0.44
N PRO A 324 -12.75 18.32 0.32
CA PRO A 324 -11.30 18.32 0.31
C PRO A 324 -10.70 17.08 0.97
N SER A 325 -9.83 16.39 0.22
CA SER A 325 -9.19 15.14 0.63
C SER A 325 -7.95 15.39 1.48
N THR A 326 -7.50 14.36 2.17
CA THR A 326 -6.27 14.38 2.99
C THR A 326 -5.33 13.27 2.52
N VAL A 327 -4.04 13.56 2.55
CA VAL A 327 -2.97 12.59 2.28
C VAL A 327 -2.22 12.30 3.56
N GLU A 328 -1.97 11.04 3.82
CA GLU A 328 -1.13 10.58 4.93
C GLU A 328 0.01 9.67 4.43
N ARG A 329 1.11 9.67 5.16
CA ARG A 329 2.22 8.75 4.95
C ARG A 329 2.20 7.70 6.06
N ILE A 330 2.16 6.44 5.67
CA ILE A 330 2.08 5.31 6.58
C ILE A 330 3.30 4.44 6.38
N ALA A 331 4.16 4.37 7.39
CA ALA A 331 5.33 3.50 7.40
C ALA A 331 5.00 2.18 8.12
N PHE A 332 5.29 1.08 7.45
CA PHE A 332 5.20 -0.27 8.01
C PHE A 332 6.61 -0.70 8.43
N CYS A 333 6.77 -0.95 9.72
CA CYS A 333 8.05 -1.27 10.34
C CYS A 333 8.04 -2.70 10.89
N VAL A 334 9.15 -3.41 10.74
CA VAL A 334 9.36 -4.70 11.40
C VAL A 334 9.94 -4.45 12.79
N PRO A 335 9.30 -4.94 13.86
CA PRO A 335 9.85 -4.77 15.21
C PRO A 335 11.15 -5.58 15.37
N ARG A 336 12.23 -4.91 15.73
CA ARG A 336 13.56 -5.50 15.94
C ARG A 336 14.13 -5.07 17.29
N THR A 337 14.89 -5.94 17.91
CA THR A 337 15.51 -5.68 19.21
C THR A 337 16.89 -5.02 19.10
N ARG A 338 17.60 -5.25 17.99
CA ARG A 338 18.98 -4.76 17.75
C ARG A 338 18.97 -3.76 16.59
N MET A 339 18.28 -2.65 16.78
CA MET A 339 18.11 -1.61 15.75
C MET A 339 19.41 -0.81 15.47
N GLU A 340 20.43 -0.98 16.28
CA GLU A 340 21.75 -0.40 16.09
C GLU A 340 22.54 -1.02 14.92
N TYR A 341 22.14 -2.22 14.47
CA TYR A 341 22.69 -2.91 13.30
C TYR A 341 21.80 -2.75 12.08
N PHE A 342 22.44 -2.72 10.91
CA PHE A 342 21.70 -2.79 9.65
C PHE A 342 21.08 -4.18 9.48
N GLN A 343 19.77 -4.22 9.25
CA GLN A 343 19.02 -5.46 9.15
C GLN A 343 19.11 -6.03 7.73
N ASP A 344 20.23 -6.64 7.40
CA ASP A 344 20.53 -7.18 6.08
C ASP A 344 19.60 -8.33 5.63
N ASP A 345 18.88 -8.95 6.57
CA ASP A 345 17.86 -9.96 6.32
C ASP A 345 16.56 -9.42 5.70
N ILE A 346 16.22 -8.15 5.97
CA ILE A 346 15.01 -7.49 5.43
C ILE A 346 15.30 -6.43 4.37
N TYR A 347 16.57 -6.08 4.17
CA TYR A 347 17.00 -5.11 3.17
C TYR A 347 18.01 -5.71 2.18
N PRO A 348 17.54 -6.56 1.24
CA PRO A 348 18.37 -6.96 0.13
C PRO A 348 18.70 -5.74 -0.75
N PRO A 349 19.71 -5.84 -1.64
CA PRO A 349 20.00 -4.78 -2.59
C PRO A 349 18.77 -4.41 -3.41
N THR A 350 18.37 -3.13 -3.35
CA THR A 350 17.20 -2.58 -4.02
C THR A 350 17.54 -1.94 -5.36
N ARG A 351 16.50 -1.63 -6.17
CA ARG A 351 16.68 -0.94 -7.45
C ARG A 351 17.33 0.42 -7.28
N ALA A 352 18.43 0.63 -8.00
CA ALA A 352 19.10 1.93 -8.09
C ALA A 352 18.29 2.91 -8.98
N ALA A 353 18.50 4.21 -8.80
CA ALA A 353 17.99 5.24 -9.69
C ALA A 353 18.79 5.35 -11.00
N GLU A 354 19.76 4.46 -11.22
CA GLU A 354 20.56 4.44 -12.43
C GLU A 354 19.99 3.45 -13.46
N PRO A 355 19.83 3.87 -14.72
CA PRO A 355 19.37 2.96 -15.77
C PRO A 355 20.43 1.90 -16.08
N GLY A 356 19.97 0.71 -16.45
CA GLY A 356 20.84 -0.36 -16.94
C GLY A 356 21.26 -0.18 -18.40
N LEU A 357 20.37 0.38 -19.22
CA LEU A 357 20.52 0.56 -20.65
C LEU A 357 20.03 1.95 -21.11
N ALA A 358 20.45 2.39 -22.28
CA ALA A 358 19.76 3.43 -23.03
C ALA A 358 18.58 2.84 -23.83
N ALA A 359 17.60 3.68 -24.23
CA ALA A 359 16.48 3.24 -25.06
C ALA A 359 16.94 2.60 -26.38
N ALA A 360 17.92 3.18 -27.04
CA ALA A 360 18.48 2.66 -28.29
C ALA A 360 19.08 1.24 -28.14
N ASP A 361 19.80 0.99 -27.04
CA ASP A 361 20.38 -0.33 -26.78
C ASP A 361 19.30 -1.38 -26.52
N TRP A 362 18.24 -0.99 -25.79
CA TRP A 362 17.10 -1.86 -25.58
C TRP A 362 16.38 -2.19 -26.89
N LEU A 363 16.14 -1.18 -27.74
CA LEU A 363 15.53 -1.36 -29.06
C LEU A 363 16.38 -2.23 -29.99
N ALA A 364 17.71 -2.18 -29.85
CA ALA A 364 18.64 -3.05 -30.57
C ALA A 364 18.64 -4.51 -30.08
N GLY A 365 17.85 -4.84 -29.05
CA GLY A 365 17.71 -6.19 -28.50
C GLY A 365 18.47 -6.45 -27.20
N GLY A 366 19.14 -5.43 -26.63
CA GLY A 366 19.81 -5.52 -25.36
C GLY A 366 18.81 -5.76 -24.22
N ASN A 367 19.18 -6.60 -23.23
CA ASN A 367 18.47 -6.80 -21.99
C ASN A 367 19.43 -6.70 -20.82
N THR A 368 18.96 -6.16 -19.72
CA THR A 368 19.70 -6.14 -18.46
C THR A 368 18.72 -6.18 -17.30
N GLU A 369 19.14 -6.79 -16.22
CA GLU A 369 18.42 -6.61 -14.94
C GLU A 369 18.61 -5.19 -14.42
N PRO A 370 17.66 -4.69 -13.60
CA PRO A 370 17.83 -3.41 -12.93
C PRO A 370 19.13 -3.37 -12.12
N ARG A 371 19.84 -2.26 -12.19
CA ARG A 371 20.97 -2.03 -11.29
C ARG A 371 20.48 -1.99 -9.86
N THR A 372 21.26 -2.52 -8.94
CA THR A 372 20.92 -2.57 -7.54
C THR A 372 21.93 -1.82 -6.69
N VAL A 373 21.47 -1.26 -5.57
CA VAL A 373 22.27 -0.54 -4.58
C VAL A 373 21.94 -1.07 -3.19
N SER A 374 22.94 -1.16 -2.32
CA SER A 374 22.72 -1.45 -0.91
C SER A 374 22.12 -0.25 -0.20
N LEU A 375 21.15 -0.48 0.67
CA LEU A 375 20.57 0.55 1.54
C LEU A 375 21.34 0.71 2.86
N GLN A 376 22.44 -0.02 3.04
CA GLN A 376 23.25 0.02 4.26
C GLN A 376 23.87 1.40 4.45
N PRO A 377 23.56 2.11 5.56
CA PRO A 377 24.26 3.34 5.90
C PRO A 377 25.74 3.06 6.22
N PRO A 378 26.66 3.96 5.87
CA PRO A 378 28.09 3.74 6.07
C PRO A 378 28.52 3.61 7.55
N ASP A 379 27.68 4.05 8.47
CA ASP A 379 27.88 4.04 9.91
C ASP A 379 27.18 2.85 10.63
N MET A 380 26.52 1.95 9.89
CA MET A 380 25.88 0.76 10.44
C MET A 380 26.56 -0.51 9.96
N THR A 381 26.87 -1.42 10.89
CA THR A 381 27.35 -2.77 10.55
C THR A 381 26.17 -3.72 10.29
N PRO A 382 26.28 -4.70 9.37
CA PRO A 382 25.25 -5.69 9.14
C PRO A 382 24.92 -6.52 10.40
N LEU A 383 23.67 -6.92 10.54
CA LEU A 383 23.26 -7.78 11.65
C LEU A 383 23.92 -9.16 11.59
N SER A 384 24.23 -9.66 10.39
CA SER A 384 24.97 -10.90 10.19
C SER A 384 26.38 -10.90 10.82
N ASP A 385 27.02 -9.72 10.88
CA ASP A 385 28.36 -9.52 11.47
C ASP A 385 28.30 -9.19 12.97
N ALA A 386 27.10 -9.05 13.54
CA ALA A 386 26.93 -8.70 14.92
C ALA A 386 27.36 -9.85 15.85
N PRO A 387 27.98 -9.55 17.00
CA PRO A 387 28.35 -10.59 17.97
C PRO A 387 27.09 -11.34 18.42
N PRO A 388 27.21 -12.68 18.60
CA PRO A 388 26.08 -13.49 19.07
C PRO A 388 25.55 -12.94 20.40
N VAL A 389 24.24 -12.85 20.52
CA VAL A 389 23.61 -12.44 21.78
C VAL A 389 23.88 -13.54 22.79
N GLU A 390 24.68 -13.27 23.82
CA GLU A 390 24.71 -14.12 25.00
C GLU A 390 23.30 -14.13 25.59
N ARG A 391 22.56 -15.19 25.29
CA ARG A 391 21.28 -15.41 25.96
C ARG A 391 21.59 -15.63 27.43
N ALA A 392 21.29 -14.64 28.25
CA ALA A 392 21.28 -14.87 29.69
C ALA A 392 20.50 -16.20 29.94
N PRO A 393 21.04 -17.12 30.73
CA PRO A 393 20.42 -18.38 30.97
C PRO A 393 18.95 -18.12 31.35
N ALA A 394 18.05 -18.78 30.65
CA ALA A 394 16.62 -18.56 30.82
C ALA A 394 16.30 -18.66 32.30
N LYS A 395 15.87 -17.58 32.94
CA LYS A 395 15.45 -17.56 34.35
C LYS A 395 14.28 -18.51 34.63
N TYR A 396 13.70 -19.05 33.58
CA TYR A 396 12.64 -20.05 33.65
C TYR A 396 13.24 -21.41 33.36
N LYS A 397 13.53 -22.16 34.42
CA LYS A 397 13.66 -23.61 34.30
C LYS A 397 12.35 -24.13 33.72
N LEU A 398 12.42 -24.81 32.58
CA LEU A 398 11.28 -25.57 32.09
C LEU A 398 11.02 -26.66 33.14
N LEU A 399 10.07 -26.41 34.02
CA LEU A 399 9.61 -27.37 35.01
C LEU A 399 9.10 -28.61 34.26
N SER A 400 9.50 -29.78 34.72
CA SER A 400 8.96 -31.05 34.21
C SER A 400 7.43 -31.09 34.40
N ALA A 401 6.75 -31.95 33.70
CA ALA A 401 5.29 -32.08 33.81
C ALA A 401 4.86 -32.39 35.27
N SER A 402 5.67 -33.13 36.02
CA SER A 402 5.46 -33.46 37.45
C SER A 402 5.66 -32.22 38.35
N GLU A 403 6.67 -31.39 38.07
CA GLU A 403 6.91 -30.16 38.84
C GLU A 403 5.82 -29.10 38.58
N ARG A 404 5.29 -29.01 37.33
CA ARG A 404 4.13 -28.14 37.00
C ARG A 404 2.86 -28.63 37.67
N ALA A 405 2.63 -29.94 37.75
CA ALA A 405 1.48 -30.49 38.45
C ALA A 405 1.54 -30.19 39.95
N ALA A 406 2.71 -30.40 40.60
CA ALA A 406 2.93 -30.07 41.97
C ALA A 406 2.78 -28.56 42.27
N GLN A 407 3.25 -27.68 41.40
CA GLN A 407 3.11 -26.25 41.55
C GLN A 407 1.66 -25.78 41.35
N ASN A 408 0.92 -26.41 40.45
CA ASN A 408 -0.50 -26.16 40.26
C ASN A 408 -1.34 -26.67 41.46
N GLU A 409 -0.97 -27.78 42.07
CA GLU A 409 -1.62 -28.27 43.30
C GLU A 409 -1.39 -27.32 44.48
N LEU A 410 -0.14 -26.88 44.71
CA LEU A 410 0.19 -25.89 45.74
C LEU A 410 -0.59 -24.56 45.53
N THR A 411 -0.66 -24.06 44.32
CA THR A 411 -1.40 -22.82 44.00
C THR A 411 -2.91 -23.01 44.18
N ARG A 412 -3.42 -24.20 43.93
CA ARG A 412 -4.83 -24.55 44.14
C ARG A 412 -5.18 -24.61 45.61
N ASP A 413 -4.33 -25.20 46.42
CA ASP A 413 -4.52 -25.32 47.87
C ASP A 413 -4.44 -23.91 48.52
N GLU A 414 -3.48 -23.07 48.13
CA GLU A 414 -3.44 -21.65 48.59
C GLU A 414 -4.67 -20.86 48.16
N MET A 415 -5.24 -21.15 47.02
CA MET A 415 -6.47 -20.50 46.54
C MET A 415 -7.70 -20.98 47.32
N PHE A 416 -7.74 -22.28 47.65
CA PHE A 416 -8.78 -22.83 48.52
C PHE A 416 -8.70 -22.26 49.93
N ASP A 417 -7.51 -22.13 50.49
CA ASP A 417 -7.31 -21.53 51.81
C ASP A 417 -7.76 -20.06 51.82
N ARG A 418 -7.43 -19.27 50.82
CA ARG A 418 -7.92 -17.88 50.68
C ARG A 418 -9.43 -17.77 50.54
N ILE A 419 -10.06 -18.69 49.79
CA ILE A 419 -11.53 -18.71 49.65
C ILE A 419 -12.17 -19.10 51.00
N TYR A 420 -11.55 -20.06 51.70
CA TYR A 420 -12.05 -20.50 53.03
C TYR A 420 -11.95 -19.39 54.07
N ASP A 421 -10.86 -18.66 54.10
CA ASP A 421 -10.67 -17.51 55.00
C ASP A 421 -11.64 -16.36 54.67
N GLN A 422 -11.90 -16.09 53.39
CA GLN A 422 -12.90 -15.11 52.97
C GLN A 422 -14.33 -15.50 53.31
N MET A 423 -14.66 -16.80 53.26
CA MET A 423 -15.97 -17.29 53.68
C MET A 423 -16.14 -17.25 55.21
N ARG A 424 -15.04 -17.47 55.96
CA ARG A 424 -15.04 -17.40 57.39
C ARG A 424 -15.23 -15.97 57.93
N THR A 425 -14.51 -15.01 57.35
CA THR A 425 -14.66 -13.59 57.66
C THR A 425 -16.07 -13.09 57.34
N LYS A 426 -16.64 -13.46 56.17
CA LYS A 426 -18.02 -13.09 55.83
C LYS A 426 -19.05 -13.68 56.79
N LYS A 427 -18.85 -14.90 57.34
CA LYS A 427 -19.74 -15.49 58.34
C LYS A 427 -19.62 -14.77 59.70
N GLU A 428 -18.39 -14.37 60.04
CA GLU A 428 -18.13 -13.61 61.30
C GLU A 428 -18.79 -12.21 61.22
N ASP A 429 -18.65 -11.53 60.08
CA ASP A 429 -19.27 -10.23 59.80
C ASP A 429 -20.81 -10.31 59.85
N GLN A 430 -21.41 -11.32 59.20
CA GLN A 430 -22.86 -11.54 59.24
C GLN A 430 -23.37 -11.82 60.65
N SER A 431 -22.61 -12.57 61.49
CA SER A 431 -22.97 -12.85 62.84
C SER A 431 -22.87 -11.61 63.75
N VAL A 432 -22.00 -10.65 63.43
CA VAL A 432 -21.89 -9.36 64.13
C VAL A 432 -23.04 -8.44 63.73
N GLU A 433 -23.37 -8.37 62.44
CA GLU A 433 -24.50 -7.58 61.92
C GLU A 433 -25.86 -8.09 62.48
N GLU A 434 -26.07 -9.41 62.59
CA GLU A 434 -27.25 -9.98 63.20
C GLU A 434 -27.37 -9.62 64.69
N LYS A 435 -26.28 -9.67 65.46
CA LYS A 435 -26.27 -9.27 66.91
C LYS A 435 -26.49 -7.77 67.08
N ASP A 436 -25.92 -6.95 66.18
CA ASP A 436 -26.16 -5.50 66.22
C ASP A 436 -27.59 -5.16 65.81
N ALA A 437 -28.20 -5.90 64.88
CA ALA A 437 -29.61 -5.75 64.54
C ALA A 437 -30.56 -6.18 65.64
N GLU A 438 -30.25 -7.30 66.38
CA GLU A 438 -30.97 -7.73 67.52
C GLU A 438 -30.86 -6.70 68.69
N GLN A 439 -29.67 -6.13 68.92
CA GLN A 439 -29.48 -5.08 69.92
C GLN A 439 -30.27 -3.80 69.59
N ARG A 440 -30.29 -3.37 68.33
CA ARG A 440 -31.09 -2.22 67.88
C ARG A 440 -32.60 -2.49 68.00
N ALA A 441 -33.05 -3.67 67.72
CA ALA A 441 -34.44 -4.08 67.88
C ALA A 441 -34.84 -4.11 69.34
N ALA A 442 -33.98 -4.60 70.28
CA ALA A 442 -34.19 -4.60 71.70
C ALA A 442 -34.21 -3.17 72.30
N GLN A 443 -33.37 -2.27 71.80
CA GLN A 443 -33.38 -0.85 72.21
C GLN A 443 -34.63 -0.09 71.73
N ALA A 444 -35.11 -0.39 70.49
CA ALA A 444 -36.34 0.17 69.97
C ALA A 444 -37.60 -0.29 70.75
N ALA A 445 -37.61 -1.54 71.22
CA ALA A 445 -38.69 -2.08 72.03
C ALA A 445 -38.69 -1.54 73.47
N ALA A 446 -37.53 -1.08 73.97
CA ALA A 446 -37.40 -0.48 75.30
C ALA A 446 -37.70 1.03 75.32
N GLY A 447 -37.78 1.68 74.17
CA GLY A 447 -38.05 3.10 74.00
C GLY A 447 -39.55 3.49 73.95
N ASP A 448 -40.44 2.51 73.82
CA ASP A 448 -41.87 2.75 73.53
C ASP A 448 -42.73 2.73 74.82
N CYS A 449 -42.12 2.89 76.04
CA CYS A 449 -42.81 2.98 77.29
C CYS A 449 -42.38 4.22 78.07
N ALA A 450 -42.62 5.41 77.55
CA ALA A 450 -42.67 6.62 78.41
C ALA A 450 -43.26 7.80 77.62
N GLY A 451 -44.44 8.25 78.09
CA GLY A 451 -44.83 9.63 77.90
C GLY A 451 -46.05 9.89 77.09
N ASP A 452 -47.22 9.55 77.62
CA ASP A 452 -48.44 10.33 77.42
C ASP A 452 -48.29 11.72 78.05
N ASP A 453 -49.14 12.63 77.54
CA ASP A 453 -49.54 13.95 78.06
C ASP A 453 -48.74 15.15 77.52
N GLU A 454 -49.33 15.94 76.68
CA GLU A 454 -50.06 17.16 77.01
C GLU A 454 -50.51 17.93 75.76
N TRP A 455 -51.70 18.37 75.91
CA TRP A 455 -52.58 19.27 75.19
C TRP A 455 -52.03 20.69 74.90
N ASP A 456 -52.56 21.26 73.89
CA ASP A 456 -53.11 22.62 73.74
C ASP A 456 -52.42 23.51 72.67
N GLU A 457 -53.24 23.81 71.69
CA GLU A 457 -53.91 25.08 71.33
C GLU A 457 -53.11 26.16 70.53
N TYR A 458 -53.89 26.69 69.60
CA TYR A 458 -53.83 27.99 68.89
C TYR A 458 -52.79 28.10 67.70
N GLU A 459 -53.14 28.39 66.57
CA GLU A 459 -54.07 29.08 65.67
C GLU A 459 -53.90 28.61 64.20
#